data_5122e400d937b65eaa95e468fe2580ab
#
_entry.id   5122e400d937b65eaa95e468fe2580ab
#
_cell.length_a   1.000
_cell.length_b   1.000
_cell.length_c   1.000
_cell.angle_alpha   90.00
_cell.angle_beta   90.00
_cell.angle_gamma   90.00
#
_symmetry.space_group_name_H-M   'P 1'
#
loop_
_entity.id
_entity.type
_entity.pdbx_description
1 polymer ?
#
loop_
_entity_poly.entity_id
_entity_poly.type
_entity_poly.pdbx_seq_one_letter_code
_entity_poly.pdbx_strand_id
1 'polypeptide(L)'
;MRTEVRLPYSPALGHHMEHRRYTADAGVTGQPLLAFPSMNGRVGDWEGFGMVEAIRHLIDAGRVTLYVTDGIDWQSWTADDKGPGERALRHAEFDRYLVEELLPLIRGETGRETVWTTGCSMGAFHSTSLLVRHPDLVDGLIAMSGVYQPRRFIGEYSDAEVRAASPLDRLPGETDPERLALYRRARIVLCVGQGAWEDEMVVDTRAMEALLAEKEIPAFVDYWGLDVNHDWPWWQKMLPYHLERLLA
;
A
#
# COMPACT_ATOMS: atom_id res chain seq x y z
N MET A 1 21.98 -9.30 0.75
CA MET A 1 20.66 -9.00 1.35
C MET A 1 20.33 -10.01 2.43
N ARG A 2 19.95 -9.55 3.63
CA ARG A 2 19.45 -10.39 4.74
C ARG A 2 17.93 -10.39 4.74
N THR A 3 17.35 -11.56 5.02
CA THR A 3 15.91 -11.73 5.20
C THR A 3 15.63 -12.15 6.64
N GLU A 4 14.70 -11.48 7.28
CA GLU A 4 14.18 -11.83 8.61
C GLU A 4 12.69 -12.11 8.51
N VAL A 5 12.26 -13.26 9.00
CA VAL A 5 10.86 -13.67 9.08
C VAL A 5 10.40 -13.58 10.52
N ARG A 6 9.31 -12.90 10.78
CA ARG A 6 8.72 -12.75 12.11
C ARG A 6 7.25 -13.07 12.08
N LEU A 7 6.78 -13.73 13.13
CA LEU A 7 5.39 -14.16 13.29
C LEU A 7 4.85 -13.79 14.67
N PRO A 8 4.80 -12.48 15.02
CA PRO A 8 4.27 -12.06 16.31
C PRO A 8 2.77 -12.31 16.41
N TYR A 9 2.29 -12.49 17.64
CA TYR A 9 0.85 -12.43 17.90
C TYR A 9 0.39 -10.98 17.83
N SER A 10 -0.70 -10.74 17.11
CA SER A 10 -1.34 -9.42 17.02
C SER A 10 -2.56 -9.35 17.94
N PRO A 11 -2.54 -8.52 18.98
CA PRO A 11 -3.69 -8.23 19.80
C PRO A 11 -4.85 -7.61 19.01
N ALA A 12 -4.57 -6.74 18.04
CA ALA A 12 -5.58 -6.10 17.20
C ALA A 12 -6.37 -7.11 16.35
N LEU A 13 -5.69 -8.14 15.85
CA LEU A 13 -6.28 -9.14 14.95
C LEU A 13 -6.68 -10.45 15.64
N GLY A 14 -6.16 -10.71 16.87
CA GLY A 14 -6.43 -11.91 17.63
C GLY A 14 -5.73 -13.17 17.10
N HIS A 15 -4.71 -13.02 16.25
CA HIS A 15 -3.92 -14.13 15.72
C HIS A 15 -2.48 -13.69 15.38
N HIS A 16 -1.63 -14.65 15.02
CA HIS A 16 -0.28 -14.35 14.57
C HIS A 16 -0.28 -13.73 13.17
N MET A 17 0.53 -12.68 12.99
CA MET A 17 0.73 -11.99 11.69
C MET A 17 2.18 -12.10 11.26
N GLU A 18 2.40 -12.74 10.12
CA GLU A 18 3.74 -12.80 9.53
C GLU A 18 4.08 -11.47 8.86
N HIS A 19 5.31 -11.03 9.09
CA HIS A 19 5.94 -10.00 8.26
C HIS A 19 7.40 -10.39 8.00
N ARG A 20 7.92 -9.92 6.87
CA ARG A 20 9.30 -10.14 6.45
C ARG A 20 10.01 -8.82 6.28
N ARG A 21 11.26 -8.79 6.71
CA ARG A 21 12.16 -7.66 6.57
C ARG A 21 13.34 -8.04 5.69
N TYR A 22 13.64 -7.18 4.71
CA TYR A 22 14.78 -7.34 3.80
C TYR A 22 15.70 -6.13 3.93
N THR A 23 16.97 -6.37 4.26
CA THR A 23 17.98 -5.31 4.51
C THR A 23 19.30 -5.63 3.83
N ALA A 24 20.16 -4.62 3.70
CA ALA A 24 21.57 -4.83 3.33
C ALA A 24 22.28 -5.73 4.34
N ASP A 25 23.24 -6.52 3.87
CA ASP A 25 24.04 -7.42 4.74
C ASP A 25 24.81 -6.66 5.83
N ALA A 26 25.22 -5.43 5.53
CA ALA A 26 25.93 -4.56 6.48
C ALA A 26 25.02 -3.98 7.60
N GLY A 27 23.74 -4.32 7.62
CA GLY A 27 22.78 -3.82 8.62
C GLY A 27 22.42 -2.35 8.47
N VAL A 28 22.78 -1.74 7.33
CA VAL A 28 22.38 -0.34 7.03
C VAL A 28 20.89 -0.29 6.75
N THR A 29 20.20 0.62 7.44
CA THR A 29 18.76 0.87 7.22
C THR A 29 18.58 2.06 6.27
N GLY A 30 17.93 1.79 5.12
CA GLY A 30 17.52 2.82 4.16
C GLY A 30 16.12 3.37 4.46
N GLN A 31 15.50 3.97 3.44
CA GLN A 31 14.09 4.37 3.51
C GLN A 31 13.21 3.14 3.81
N PRO A 32 12.43 3.13 4.90
CA PRO A 32 11.50 2.03 5.17
C PRO A 32 10.37 2.05 4.14
N LEU A 33 10.18 0.92 3.48
CA LEU A 33 9.14 0.68 2.50
C LEU A 33 8.29 -0.48 2.98
N LEU A 34 7.02 -0.20 3.34
CA LEU A 34 6.05 -1.22 3.71
C LEU A 34 5.25 -1.63 2.48
N ALA A 35 5.34 -2.91 2.14
CA ALA A 35 4.67 -3.49 0.98
C ALA A 35 3.49 -4.37 1.38
N PHE A 36 2.41 -4.25 0.62
CA PHE A 36 1.19 -5.03 0.76
C PHE A 36 1.05 -6.02 -0.40
N PRO A 37 0.63 -7.27 -0.15
CA PRO A 37 0.36 -8.25 -1.20
C PRO A 37 -0.84 -7.83 -2.06
N SER A 38 -1.01 -8.48 -3.21
CA SER A 38 -2.22 -8.37 -4.03
C SER A 38 -3.42 -9.05 -3.35
N MET A 39 -4.59 -9.03 -3.99
CA MET A 39 -5.83 -9.59 -3.44
C MET A 39 -5.65 -11.05 -2.98
N ASN A 40 -6.03 -11.32 -1.73
CA ASN A 40 -5.86 -12.60 -1.05
C ASN A 40 -4.41 -13.12 -1.02
N GLY A 41 -3.45 -12.25 -1.34
CA GLY A 41 -2.04 -12.60 -1.34
C GLY A 41 -1.47 -12.75 0.08
N ARG A 42 -0.32 -13.43 0.14
CA ARG A 42 0.40 -13.70 1.37
C ARG A 42 1.74 -12.97 1.38
N VAL A 43 2.30 -12.83 2.55
CA VAL A 43 3.62 -12.20 2.78
C VAL A 43 4.72 -12.74 1.87
N GLY A 44 4.65 -14.03 1.49
CA GLY A 44 5.62 -14.69 0.61
C GLY A 44 5.50 -14.35 -0.88
N ASP A 45 4.38 -13.78 -1.31
CA ASP A 45 4.11 -13.55 -2.74
C ASP A 45 5.07 -12.51 -3.33
N TRP A 46 5.44 -11.49 -2.56
CA TRP A 46 6.41 -10.49 -3.01
C TRP A 46 7.78 -11.10 -3.37
N GLU A 47 8.23 -12.07 -2.58
CA GLU A 47 9.45 -12.83 -2.88
C GLU A 47 9.21 -13.83 -4.01
N GLY A 48 8.13 -14.63 -3.90
CA GLY A 48 7.78 -15.67 -4.85
C GLY A 48 7.54 -15.18 -6.28
N PHE A 49 6.96 -14.00 -6.43
CA PHE A 49 6.74 -13.34 -7.72
C PHE A 49 7.82 -12.32 -8.09
N GLY A 50 9.01 -12.37 -7.47
CA GLY A 50 10.19 -11.63 -7.89
C GLY A 50 10.22 -10.14 -7.57
N MET A 51 9.27 -9.59 -6.80
CA MET A 51 9.24 -8.16 -6.47
C MET A 51 10.42 -7.75 -5.57
N VAL A 52 10.81 -8.62 -4.64
CA VAL A 52 11.98 -8.41 -3.79
C VAL A 52 13.26 -8.37 -4.63
N GLU A 53 13.39 -9.28 -5.59
CA GLU A 53 14.54 -9.34 -6.50
C GLU A 53 14.61 -8.11 -7.41
N ALA A 54 13.46 -7.59 -7.87
CA ALA A 54 13.40 -6.41 -8.73
C ALA A 54 14.02 -5.16 -8.09
N ILE A 55 13.98 -5.05 -6.76
CA ILE A 55 14.56 -3.93 -6.01
C ILE A 55 15.78 -4.32 -5.16
N ARG A 56 16.30 -5.54 -5.33
CA ARG A 56 17.46 -6.05 -4.56
C ARG A 56 18.63 -5.07 -4.54
N HIS A 57 18.95 -4.47 -5.68
CA HIS A 57 20.06 -3.53 -5.81
C HIS A 57 19.91 -2.30 -4.89
N LEU A 58 18.69 -1.82 -4.64
CA LEU A 58 18.39 -0.72 -3.71
C LEU A 58 18.50 -1.19 -2.25
N ILE A 59 18.10 -2.42 -1.98
CA ILE A 59 18.21 -3.02 -0.65
C ILE A 59 19.68 -3.26 -0.32
N ASP A 60 20.44 -3.90 -1.23
CA ASP A 60 21.87 -4.19 -1.04
C ASP A 60 22.71 -2.92 -0.90
N ALA A 61 22.32 -1.85 -1.59
CA ALA A 61 22.94 -0.53 -1.46
C ALA A 61 22.55 0.21 -0.16
N GLY A 62 21.68 -0.37 0.69
CA GLY A 62 21.17 0.25 1.90
C GLY A 62 20.30 1.50 1.67
N ARG A 63 19.76 1.67 0.45
CA ARG A 63 18.86 2.80 0.13
C ARG A 63 17.43 2.55 0.59
N VAL A 64 17.02 1.28 0.64
CA VAL A 64 15.69 0.81 1.05
C VAL A 64 15.83 -0.30 2.09
N THR A 65 14.98 -0.25 3.10
CA THR A 65 14.65 -1.39 3.97
C THR A 65 13.22 -1.79 3.66
N LEU A 66 13.05 -2.97 3.04
CA LEU A 66 11.74 -3.45 2.66
C LEU A 66 11.11 -4.26 3.80
N TYR A 67 9.86 -3.94 4.11
CA TYR A 67 8.98 -4.74 4.97
C TYR A 67 7.81 -5.22 4.12
N VAL A 68 7.48 -6.50 4.22
CA VAL A 68 6.28 -7.07 3.60
C VAL A 68 5.42 -7.64 4.71
N THR A 69 4.16 -7.22 4.80
CA THR A 69 3.19 -7.77 5.75
C THR A 69 2.30 -8.81 5.10
N ASP A 70 1.79 -9.73 5.89
CA ASP A 70 0.69 -10.61 5.44
C ASP A 70 -0.59 -9.78 5.22
N GLY A 71 -1.47 -10.24 4.34
CA GLY A 71 -2.79 -9.67 4.15
C GLY A 71 -3.86 -10.39 4.97
N ILE A 72 -5.07 -9.84 5.03
CA ILE A 72 -6.25 -10.47 5.64
C ILE A 72 -7.51 -10.35 4.76
N ASP A 73 -7.36 -10.18 3.45
CA ASP A 73 -8.51 -9.94 2.57
C ASP A 73 -9.58 -11.01 2.69
N TRP A 74 -9.16 -12.29 2.82
CA TRP A 74 -10.08 -13.42 3.03
C TRP A 74 -10.84 -13.38 4.35
N GLN A 75 -10.45 -12.52 5.29
CA GLN A 75 -11.15 -12.27 6.54
C GLN A 75 -11.94 -10.96 6.52
N SER A 76 -11.63 -10.10 5.54
CA SER A 76 -12.19 -8.75 5.37
C SER A 76 -12.89 -8.60 4.01
N TRP A 77 -12.34 -7.82 3.09
CA TRP A 77 -13.03 -7.43 1.85
C TRP A 77 -13.52 -8.59 0.98
N THR A 78 -12.82 -9.71 0.93
CA THR A 78 -13.19 -10.90 0.13
C THR A 78 -13.83 -12.04 0.94
N ALA A 79 -14.21 -11.79 2.20
CA ALA A 79 -14.86 -12.77 3.07
C ALA A 79 -16.33 -12.95 2.70
N ASP A 80 -16.64 -13.91 1.83
CA ASP A 80 -17.99 -14.12 1.29
C ASP A 80 -19.01 -14.62 2.32
N ASP A 81 -18.53 -15.12 3.47
CA ASP A 81 -19.33 -15.54 4.60
C ASP A 81 -19.75 -14.38 5.53
N LYS A 82 -19.29 -13.14 5.25
CA LYS A 82 -19.55 -11.96 6.07
C LYS A 82 -20.32 -10.88 5.33
N GLY A 83 -21.18 -10.18 6.06
CA GLY A 83 -21.83 -8.98 5.56
C GLY A 83 -20.83 -7.83 5.27
N PRO A 84 -21.18 -6.87 4.39
CA PRO A 84 -20.28 -5.77 4.02
C PRO A 84 -19.75 -4.96 5.21
N GLY A 85 -20.58 -4.67 6.21
CA GLY A 85 -20.16 -3.94 7.42
C GLY A 85 -19.17 -4.73 8.27
N GLU A 86 -19.35 -6.05 8.38
CA GLU A 86 -18.41 -6.92 9.12
C GLU A 86 -17.05 -6.98 8.40
N ARG A 87 -17.05 -6.99 7.05
CA ARG A 87 -15.82 -6.92 6.25
C ARG A 87 -15.07 -5.62 6.50
N ALA A 88 -15.79 -4.48 6.53
CA ALA A 88 -15.22 -3.17 6.81
C ALA A 88 -14.65 -3.08 8.24
N LEU A 89 -15.38 -3.57 9.25
CA LEU A 89 -14.89 -3.64 10.62
C LEU A 89 -13.63 -4.50 10.74
N ARG A 90 -13.58 -5.65 10.05
CA ARG A 90 -12.37 -6.49 10.05
C ARG A 90 -11.19 -5.78 9.40
N HIS A 91 -11.42 -5.00 8.35
CA HIS A 91 -10.37 -4.16 7.76
C HIS A 91 -9.92 -3.04 8.71
N ALA A 92 -10.82 -2.46 9.50
CA ALA A 92 -10.45 -1.48 10.53
C ALA A 92 -9.56 -2.09 11.64
N GLU A 93 -9.75 -3.37 11.98
CA GLU A 93 -8.84 -4.10 12.86
C GLU A 93 -7.45 -4.31 12.22
N PHE A 94 -7.39 -4.53 10.91
CA PHE A 94 -6.12 -4.59 10.18
C PHE A 94 -5.38 -3.23 10.17
N ASP A 95 -6.11 -2.14 9.94
CA ASP A 95 -5.54 -0.81 10.06
C ASP A 95 -4.97 -0.54 11.46
N ARG A 96 -5.70 -0.96 12.50
CA ARG A 96 -5.22 -0.86 13.88
C ARG A 96 -3.94 -1.67 14.11
N TYR A 97 -3.86 -2.91 13.58
CA TYR A 97 -2.62 -3.70 13.59
C TYR A 97 -1.45 -2.95 12.93
N LEU A 98 -1.69 -2.36 11.77
CA LEU A 98 -0.65 -1.61 11.07
C LEU A 98 -0.16 -0.43 11.92
N VAL A 99 -1.07 0.36 12.48
CA VAL A 99 -0.76 1.61 13.18
C VAL A 99 -0.21 1.38 14.59
N GLU A 100 -0.76 0.44 15.33
CA GLU A 100 -0.42 0.23 16.74
C GLU A 100 0.71 -0.80 16.94
N GLU A 101 0.97 -1.68 15.97
CA GLU A 101 1.92 -2.77 16.12
C GLU A 101 3.05 -2.73 15.09
N LEU A 102 2.74 -2.76 13.78
CA LEU A 102 3.75 -2.91 12.74
C LEU A 102 4.51 -1.60 12.47
N LEU A 103 3.85 -0.46 12.32
CA LEU A 103 4.50 0.82 12.07
C LEU A 103 5.40 1.26 13.24
N PRO A 104 5.02 1.12 14.53
CA PRO A 104 5.91 1.39 15.64
C PRO A 104 7.17 0.51 15.63
N LEU A 105 7.04 -0.76 15.27
CA LEU A 105 8.18 -1.67 15.11
C LEU A 105 9.11 -1.17 13.99
N ILE A 106 8.59 -0.86 12.80
CA ILE A 106 9.37 -0.36 11.67
C ILE A 106 10.11 0.93 12.02
N ARG A 107 9.42 1.88 12.66
CA ARG A 107 9.99 3.15 13.09
C ARG A 107 11.09 2.97 14.14
N GLY A 108 10.87 2.08 15.11
CA GLY A 108 11.87 1.74 16.14
C GLY A 108 13.14 1.09 15.54
N GLU A 109 12.98 0.25 14.51
CA GLU A 109 14.12 -0.43 13.86
C GLU A 109 14.90 0.47 12.89
N THR A 110 14.23 1.43 12.27
CA THR A 110 14.83 2.28 11.24
C THR A 110 15.23 3.66 11.74
N GLY A 111 14.70 4.08 12.90
CA GLY A 111 14.86 5.43 13.43
C GLY A 111 14.16 6.51 12.59
N ARG A 112 13.24 6.12 11.70
CA ARG A 112 12.45 7.03 10.86
C ARG A 112 11.10 7.31 11.51
N GLU A 113 10.63 8.55 11.41
CA GLU A 113 9.31 8.94 11.92
C GLU A 113 8.16 8.52 10.99
N THR A 114 8.44 8.42 9.69
CA THR A 114 7.48 8.06 8.65
C THR A 114 7.98 6.88 7.82
N VAL A 115 7.06 6.20 7.15
CA VAL A 115 7.34 5.11 6.22
C VAL A 115 6.81 5.43 4.82
N TRP A 116 7.39 4.82 3.80
CA TRP A 116 6.77 4.74 2.49
C TRP A 116 5.96 3.45 2.38
N THR A 117 4.89 3.49 1.60
CA THR A 117 4.02 2.34 1.36
C THR A 117 3.95 2.00 -0.13
N THR A 118 3.75 0.73 -0.43
CA THR A 118 3.61 0.26 -1.81
C THR A 118 2.75 -1.00 -1.88
N GLY A 119 2.21 -1.26 -3.04
CA GLY A 119 1.48 -2.47 -3.34
C GLY A 119 0.96 -2.47 -4.76
N CYS A 120 0.52 -3.63 -5.22
CA CYS A 120 -0.10 -3.82 -6.53
C CYS A 120 -1.55 -4.29 -6.35
N SER A 121 -2.45 -3.84 -7.24
CA SER A 121 -3.86 -4.25 -7.19
C SER A 121 -4.51 -3.89 -5.84
N MET A 122 -4.99 -4.88 -5.09
CA MET A 122 -5.51 -4.70 -3.73
C MET A 122 -4.45 -4.19 -2.75
N GLY A 123 -3.18 -4.53 -2.95
CA GLY A 123 -2.08 -3.97 -2.15
C GLY A 123 -1.91 -2.46 -2.35
N ALA A 124 -2.24 -1.94 -3.54
CA ALA A 124 -2.28 -0.51 -3.79
C ALA A 124 -3.44 0.17 -3.04
N PHE A 125 -4.60 -0.52 -2.91
CA PHE A 125 -5.68 -0.05 -2.03
C PHE A 125 -5.22 0.07 -0.58
N HIS A 126 -4.60 -0.97 -0.02
CA HIS A 126 -4.14 -0.94 1.38
C HIS A 126 -3.10 0.15 1.61
N SER A 127 -2.12 0.28 0.72
CA SER A 127 -1.07 1.29 0.82
C SER A 127 -1.61 2.72 0.72
N THR A 128 -2.57 2.96 -0.19
CA THR A 128 -3.21 4.27 -0.35
C THR A 128 -4.16 4.58 0.80
N SER A 129 -4.95 3.59 1.25
CA SER A 129 -5.83 3.73 2.44
C SER A 129 -5.01 4.13 3.68
N LEU A 130 -3.86 3.48 3.89
CA LEU A 130 -2.99 3.81 5.03
C LEU A 130 -2.46 5.25 4.97
N LEU A 131 -1.99 5.72 3.79
CA LEU A 131 -1.60 7.12 3.60
C LEU A 131 -2.75 8.09 3.88
N VAL A 132 -3.94 7.82 3.33
CA VAL A 132 -5.08 8.73 3.45
C VAL A 132 -5.64 8.75 4.88
N ARG A 133 -5.54 7.65 5.61
CA ARG A 133 -5.94 7.58 7.02
C ARG A 133 -4.91 8.20 7.95
N HIS A 134 -3.62 8.00 7.68
CA HIS A 134 -2.51 8.30 8.59
C HIS A 134 -1.37 9.04 7.87
N PRO A 135 -1.64 10.27 7.34
CA PRO A 135 -0.63 11.04 6.61
C PRO A 135 0.51 11.55 7.50
N ASP A 136 0.39 11.45 8.81
CA ASP A 136 1.43 11.71 9.80
C ASP A 136 2.41 10.54 9.96
N LEU A 137 2.02 9.33 9.55
CA LEU A 137 2.83 8.12 9.64
C LEU A 137 3.39 7.69 8.27
N VAL A 138 2.75 8.11 7.18
CA VAL A 138 3.11 7.74 5.80
C VAL A 138 3.35 8.99 4.98
N ASP A 139 4.57 9.13 4.42
CA ASP A 139 4.97 10.28 3.61
C ASP A 139 5.44 9.91 2.19
N GLY A 140 5.24 8.65 1.78
CA GLY A 140 5.51 8.17 0.43
C GLY A 140 4.60 7.02 0.03
N LEU A 141 4.21 7.01 -1.24
CA LEU A 141 3.32 6.01 -1.83
C LEU A 141 3.75 5.68 -3.25
N ILE A 142 3.88 4.39 -3.56
CA ILE A 142 3.93 3.88 -4.92
C ILE A 142 2.81 2.85 -5.07
N ALA A 143 1.69 3.25 -5.66
CA ALA A 143 0.53 2.41 -5.89
C ALA A 143 0.51 1.93 -7.35
N MET A 144 0.57 0.62 -7.56
CA MET A 144 0.65 0.00 -8.89
C MET A 144 -0.67 -0.69 -9.22
N SER A 145 -1.28 -0.33 -10.35
CA SER A 145 -2.54 -0.93 -10.85
C SER A 145 -3.62 -1.02 -9.76
N GLY A 146 -3.82 0.10 -9.03
CA GLY A 146 -4.62 0.11 -7.81
C GLY A 146 -6.12 0.19 -8.04
N VAL A 147 -6.88 -0.47 -7.16
CA VAL A 147 -8.26 -0.08 -6.84
C VAL A 147 -8.21 0.93 -5.69
N TYR A 148 -9.11 1.91 -5.66
CA TYR A 148 -9.11 2.95 -4.63
C TYR A 148 -10.44 3.08 -3.89
N GLN A 149 -11.31 2.09 -4.08
CA GLN A 149 -12.60 1.95 -3.41
C GLN A 149 -12.98 0.47 -3.26
N PRO A 150 -13.68 0.07 -2.18
CA PRO A 150 -14.03 -1.33 -1.96
C PRO A 150 -15.32 -1.79 -2.66
N ARG A 151 -15.98 -0.95 -3.48
CA ARG A 151 -17.28 -1.26 -4.13
C ARG A 151 -17.29 -2.56 -4.91
N ARG A 152 -16.18 -2.92 -5.51
CA ARG A 152 -16.01 -4.21 -6.21
C ARG A 152 -16.35 -5.42 -5.32
N PHE A 153 -16.11 -5.30 -4.00
CA PHE A 153 -16.26 -6.40 -3.05
C PHE A 153 -17.57 -6.32 -2.26
N ILE A 154 -18.09 -5.12 -2.03
CA ILE A 154 -19.23 -4.88 -1.14
C ILE A 154 -20.44 -4.22 -1.84
N GLY A 155 -20.36 -4.01 -3.17
CA GLY A 155 -21.41 -3.30 -3.92
C GLY A 155 -21.58 -1.87 -3.46
N GLU A 156 -22.83 -1.39 -3.42
CA GLU A 156 -23.18 -0.02 -3.03
C GLU A 156 -23.29 0.20 -1.52
N TYR A 157 -22.93 -0.80 -0.70
CA TYR A 157 -22.95 -0.62 0.75
C TYR A 157 -21.93 0.42 1.19
N SER A 158 -22.33 1.29 2.10
CA SER A 158 -21.45 2.32 2.67
C SER A 158 -21.84 2.63 4.12
N ASP A 159 -20.86 2.63 4.99
CA ASP A 159 -20.93 3.07 6.38
C ASP A 159 -19.71 3.93 6.75
N ALA A 160 -19.51 4.22 8.01
CA ALA A 160 -18.38 5.02 8.47
C ALA A 160 -17.05 4.32 8.24
N GLU A 161 -16.98 2.99 8.45
CA GLU A 161 -15.75 2.20 8.29
C GLU A 161 -15.38 2.04 6.81
N VAL A 162 -16.37 1.79 5.93
CA VAL A 162 -16.15 1.75 4.49
C VAL A 162 -15.58 3.08 3.99
N ARG A 163 -16.21 4.20 4.36
CA ARG A 163 -15.74 5.54 3.97
C ARG A 163 -14.36 5.86 4.55
N ALA A 164 -14.08 5.42 5.78
CA ALA A 164 -12.76 5.62 6.38
C ALA A 164 -11.67 4.86 5.62
N ALA A 165 -11.95 3.65 5.15
CA ALA A 165 -10.99 2.80 4.45
C ALA A 165 -10.81 3.15 2.96
N SER A 166 -11.81 3.74 2.32
CA SER A 166 -11.84 4.03 0.88
C SER A 166 -11.19 5.39 0.57
N PRO A 167 -10.05 5.44 -0.13
CA PRO A 167 -9.43 6.71 -0.51
C PRO A 167 -10.37 7.64 -1.29
N LEU A 168 -11.13 7.10 -2.26
CA LEU A 168 -12.05 7.88 -3.10
C LEU A 168 -13.28 8.40 -2.33
N ASP A 169 -13.69 7.75 -1.25
CA ASP A 169 -14.82 8.21 -0.43
C ASP A 169 -14.37 9.13 0.71
N ARG A 170 -13.14 8.96 1.22
CA ARG A 170 -12.61 9.73 2.35
C ARG A 170 -12.09 11.10 1.95
N LEU A 171 -11.23 11.17 0.93
CA LEU A 171 -10.54 12.42 0.55
C LEU A 171 -11.47 13.56 0.14
N PRO A 172 -12.64 13.35 -0.52
CA PRO A 172 -13.55 14.45 -0.83
C PRO A 172 -13.99 15.25 0.40
N GLY A 173 -14.20 14.57 1.53
CA GLY A 173 -14.60 15.19 2.79
C GLY A 173 -13.45 15.78 3.63
N GLU A 174 -12.20 15.62 3.20
CA GLU A 174 -11.06 16.13 3.95
C GLU A 174 -10.93 17.65 3.80
N THR A 175 -11.02 18.36 4.91
CA THR A 175 -10.94 19.83 4.96
C THR A 175 -9.95 20.33 6.00
N ASP A 176 -9.38 19.44 6.80
CA ASP A 176 -8.39 19.81 7.81
C ASP A 176 -7.10 20.32 7.14
N PRO A 177 -6.72 21.60 7.36
CA PRO A 177 -5.54 22.19 6.72
C PRO A 177 -4.22 21.51 7.13
N GLU A 178 -4.13 20.98 8.35
CA GLU A 178 -2.93 20.28 8.82
C GLU A 178 -2.78 18.94 8.08
N ARG A 179 -3.87 18.18 7.93
CA ARG A 179 -3.86 16.94 7.17
C ARG A 179 -3.60 17.17 5.68
N LEU A 180 -4.24 18.19 5.08
CA LEU A 180 -3.98 18.58 3.69
C LEU A 180 -2.51 18.98 3.48
N ALA A 181 -1.88 19.65 4.45
CA ALA A 181 -0.46 19.97 4.39
C ALA A 181 0.43 18.71 4.45
N LEU A 182 0.03 17.66 5.19
CA LEU A 182 0.72 16.37 5.21
C LEU A 182 0.65 15.68 3.86
N TYR A 183 -0.54 15.56 3.26
CA TYR A 183 -0.69 14.99 1.91
C TYR A 183 0.11 15.74 0.86
N ARG A 184 0.16 17.09 0.92
CA ARG A 184 0.92 17.92 -0.04
C ARG A 184 2.43 17.75 0.07
N ARG A 185 2.93 17.26 1.20
CA ARG A 185 4.36 16.95 1.40
C ARG A 185 4.71 15.52 1.05
N ALA A 186 3.72 14.64 0.99
CA ALA A 186 3.93 13.23 0.67
C ALA A 186 4.38 13.06 -0.79
N ARG A 187 5.22 12.06 -1.02
CA ARG A 187 5.68 11.66 -2.35
C ARG A 187 4.73 10.60 -2.91
N ILE A 188 3.80 11.00 -3.75
CA ILE A 188 2.73 10.13 -4.25
C ILE A 188 2.97 9.77 -5.70
N VAL A 189 3.03 8.48 -5.98
CA VAL A 189 3.07 7.89 -7.32
C VAL A 189 1.90 6.93 -7.46
N LEU A 190 1.09 7.14 -8.50
CA LEU A 190 0.09 6.20 -8.96
C LEU A 190 0.50 5.74 -10.36
N CYS A 191 0.67 4.45 -10.59
CA CYS A 191 0.98 3.94 -11.91
C CYS A 191 0.06 2.78 -12.28
N VAL A 192 -0.32 2.73 -13.56
CA VAL A 192 -1.28 1.76 -14.07
C VAL A 192 -0.95 1.39 -15.50
N GLY A 193 -1.10 0.10 -15.86
CA GLY A 193 -1.11 -0.35 -17.24
C GLY A 193 -2.41 0.03 -17.95
N GLN A 194 -2.45 -0.19 -19.26
CA GLN A 194 -3.67 0.00 -20.06
C GLN A 194 -3.98 -1.26 -20.91
N GLY A 195 -3.34 -2.38 -20.57
CA GLY A 195 -3.53 -3.67 -21.23
C GLY A 195 -4.60 -4.52 -20.57
N ALA A 196 -4.48 -5.84 -20.70
CA ALA A 196 -5.46 -6.79 -20.20
C ALA A 196 -5.65 -6.67 -18.68
N TRP A 197 -6.92 -6.68 -18.22
CA TRP A 197 -7.36 -6.65 -16.82
C TRP A 197 -7.09 -5.33 -16.08
N GLU A 198 -6.71 -4.24 -16.80
CA GLU A 198 -6.44 -2.92 -16.20
C GLU A 198 -7.63 -1.94 -16.30
N ASP A 199 -8.71 -2.29 -16.99
CA ASP A 199 -9.82 -1.37 -17.30
C ASP A 199 -10.38 -0.68 -16.04
N GLU A 200 -10.67 -1.44 -14.98
CA GLU A 200 -11.20 -0.89 -13.72
C GLU A 200 -10.13 -0.06 -12.99
N MET A 201 -8.88 -0.52 -13.00
CA MET A 201 -7.75 0.18 -12.35
C MET A 201 -7.44 1.50 -13.01
N VAL A 202 -7.58 1.59 -14.34
CA VAL A 202 -7.47 2.85 -15.09
C VAL A 202 -8.59 3.81 -14.69
N VAL A 203 -9.83 3.32 -14.53
CA VAL A 203 -10.96 4.16 -14.08
C VAL A 203 -10.72 4.70 -12.68
N ASP A 204 -10.34 3.84 -11.75
CA ASP A 204 -10.06 4.23 -10.35
C ASP A 204 -8.85 5.17 -10.27
N THR A 205 -7.78 4.92 -11.06
CA THR A 205 -6.60 5.79 -11.11
C THR A 205 -6.95 7.18 -11.63
N ARG A 206 -7.79 7.30 -12.67
CA ARG A 206 -8.26 8.61 -13.17
C ARG A 206 -9.11 9.35 -12.14
N ALA A 207 -9.97 8.63 -11.42
CA ALA A 207 -10.77 9.23 -10.35
C ALA A 207 -9.88 9.75 -9.22
N MET A 208 -8.87 8.97 -8.84
CA MET A 208 -7.92 9.36 -7.80
C MET A 208 -7.05 10.55 -8.25
N GLU A 209 -6.56 10.55 -9.49
CA GLU A 209 -5.82 11.68 -10.09
C GLU A 209 -6.64 12.97 -10.05
N ALA A 210 -7.89 12.92 -10.51
CA ALA A 210 -8.78 14.08 -10.51
C ALA A 210 -9.02 14.61 -9.09
N LEU A 211 -9.22 13.71 -8.12
CA LEU A 211 -9.44 14.07 -6.72
C LEU A 211 -8.20 14.69 -6.07
N LEU A 212 -7.01 14.13 -6.32
CA LEU A 212 -5.76 14.69 -5.82
C LEU A 212 -5.51 16.09 -6.40
N ALA A 213 -5.79 16.28 -7.69
CA ALA A 213 -5.70 17.59 -8.36
C ALA A 213 -6.70 18.60 -7.77
N GLU A 214 -7.96 18.21 -7.53
CA GLU A 214 -8.98 19.06 -6.87
C GLU A 214 -8.54 19.51 -5.48
N LYS A 215 -7.90 18.65 -4.71
CA LYS A 215 -7.38 18.95 -3.37
C LYS A 215 -6.01 19.63 -3.37
N GLU A 216 -5.45 19.91 -4.56
CA GLU A 216 -4.11 20.47 -4.72
C GLU A 216 -3.02 19.62 -4.03
N ILE A 217 -3.18 18.28 -4.07
CA ILE A 217 -2.22 17.31 -3.56
C ILE A 217 -1.34 16.85 -4.71
N PRO A 218 -0.02 17.18 -4.71
CA PRO A 218 0.89 16.77 -5.78
C PRO A 218 1.01 15.25 -5.88
N ALA A 219 0.84 14.71 -7.07
CA ALA A 219 1.07 13.29 -7.35
C ALA A 219 1.65 13.12 -8.75
N PHE A 220 2.53 12.17 -8.92
CA PHE A 220 2.97 11.72 -10.23
C PHE A 220 2.10 10.53 -10.66
N VAL A 221 1.28 10.74 -11.69
CA VAL A 221 0.40 9.69 -12.24
C VAL A 221 0.97 9.22 -13.57
N ASP A 222 1.23 7.93 -13.71
CA ASP A 222 1.90 7.33 -14.85
C ASP A 222 1.06 6.23 -15.49
N TYR A 223 0.58 6.49 -16.71
CA TYR A 223 -0.18 5.55 -17.52
C TYR A 223 0.75 4.82 -18.49
N TRP A 224 1.03 3.56 -18.21
CA TRP A 224 1.87 2.72 -19.06
C TRP A 224 1.11 2.23 -20.31
N GLY A 225 1.81 1.63 -21.26
CA GLY A 225 1.27 1.29 -22.58
C GLY A 225 0.09 0.31 -22.58
N LEU A 226 -0.54 0.18 -23.76
CA LEU A 226 -1.66 -0.76 -23.98
C LEU A 226 -1.24 -2.23 -23.93
N ASP A 227 0.06 -2.52 -23.95
CA ASP A 227 0.66 -3.83 -23.81
C ASP A 227 1.00 -4.18 -22.35
N VAL A 228 0.76 -3.27 -21.41
CA VAL A 228 1.05 -3.42 -19.99
C VAL A 228 -0.18 -3.94 -19.26
N ASN A 229 -0.14 -5.23 -18.91
CA ASN A 229 -1.25 -5.97 -18.32
C ASN A 229 -1.19 -5.93 -16.78
N HIS A 230 -2.32 -6.27 -16.14
CA HIS A 230 -2.44 -6.41 -14.69
C HIS A 230 -1.74 -7.68 -14.19
N ASP A 231 -0.39 -7.66 -14.16
CA ASP A 231 0.40 -8.85 -13.83
C ASP A 231 1.78 -8.50 -13.27
N TRP A 232 2.34 -9.42 -12.50
CA TRP A 232 3.62 -9.32 -11.80
C TRP A 232 4.82 -8.89 -12.67
N PRO A 233 5.02 -9.38 -13.91
CA PRO A 233 6.14 -8.95 -14.75
C PRO A 233 6.18 -7.45 -15.03
N TRP A 234 5.03 -6.79 -14.99
CA TRP A 234 4.93 -5.34 -15.16
C TRP A 234 5.19 -4.59 -13.86
N TRP A 235 4.66 -5.07 -12.74
CA TRP A 235 4.91 -4.49 -11.42
C TRP A 235 6.38 -4.60 -11.02
N GLN A 236 7.08 -5.68 -11.44
CA GLN A 236 8.53 -5.81 -11.29
C GLN A 236 9.33 -4.73 -12.04
N LYS A 237 8.77 -4.12 -13.07
CA LYS A 237 9.36 -2.99 -13.80
C LYS A 237 8.94 -1.65 -13.22
N MET A 238 7.67 -1.50 -12.85
CA MET A 238 7.09 -0.28 -12.30
C MET A 238 7.75 0.11 -10.97
N LEU A 239 7.88 -0.83 -10.05
CA LEU A 239 8.37 -0.55 -8.71
C LEU A 239 9.79 0.04 -8.71
N PRO A 240 10.83 -0.60 -9.26
CA PRO A 240 12.18 -0.03 -9.28
C PRO A 240 12.23 1.30 -10.04
N TYR A 241 11.54 1.42 -11.17
CA TYR A 241 11.50 2.65 -11.97
C TYR A 241 11.02 3.86 -11.14
N HIS A 242 9.93 3.72 -10.40
CA HIS A 242 9.40 4.81 -9.59
C HIS A 242 10.19 5.01 -8.28
N LEU A 243 10.63 3.92 -7.66
CA LEU A 243 11.37 3.97 -6.41
C LEU A 243 12.73 4.67 -6.58
N GLU A 244 13.45 4.39 -7.66
CA GLU A 244 14.70 5.08 -7.99
C GLU A 244 14.53 6.59 -8.17
N ARG A 245 13.44 7.01 -8.83
CA ARG A 245 13.09 8.42 -9.02
C ARG A 245 12.75 9.12 -7.72
N LEU A 246 12.04 8.47 -6.82
CA LEU A 246 11.71 9.04 -5.52
C LEU A 246 12.92 9.13 -4.58
N LEU A 247 13.90 8.24 -4.76
CA LEU A 247 15.12 8.21 -3.96
C LEU A 247 16.24 9.11 -4.52
N ALA A 248 16.09 9.62 -5.76
CA ALA A 248 17.06 10.53 -6.36
C ALA A 248 17.05 11.89 -5.66
#